data_0554b069a391e9e58853b53c8aa40982
#
_entry.id   0554b069a391e9e58853b53c8aa40982
#
_cell.length_a   1.000
_cell.length_b   1.000
_cell.length_c   1.000
_cell.angle_alpha   90.00
_cell.angle_beta   90.00
_cell.angle_gamma   90.00
#
_symmetry.space_group_name_H-M   'P 1'
#
loop_
_entity.id
_entity.type
_entity.pdbx_description
1 polymer ?
#
loop_
_entity_poly.entity_id
_entity_poly.type
_entity_poly.pdbx_seq_one_letter_code
_entity_poly.pdbx_strand_id
1 'polypeptide(L)'
;PIIIAIGLILAPSAIANCKTNWVVALVAVVTIIIFNIWGKGMLKIIPIILGVAASYTVAACMGEIDFSAAASRSWIGLPPIQMMKFDVSSILTIMPIALATMMEHIGDITAIGATTKRNYIADPGLHRTLLGDGLATCLASAFGGPANTTYGENTGVLALTKIYDPRVIRIAAVFA
;
A
#
# COMPACT_ATOMS: atom_id res chain seq x y z
N PRO A 1 5.03 16.51 4.53
CA PRO A 1 4.34 16.78 5.80
C PRO A 1 3.09 15.91 6.00
N ILE A 2 2.23 15.72 4.97
CA ILE A 2 0.98 14.96 5.06
C ILE A 2 1.25 13.48 5.37
N ILE A 3 2.16 12.84 4.68
CA ILE A 3 2.54 11.43 4.90
C ILE A 3 3.05 11.20 6.33
N ILE A 4 3.84 12.15 6.85
CA ILE A 4 4.31 12.11 8.25
C ILE A 4 3.13 12.20 9.22
N ALA A 5 2.17 13.08 8.96
CA ALA A 5 0.98 13.22 9.78
C ALA A 5 0.11 11.95 9.77
N ILE A 6 -0.07 11.32 8.59
CA ILE A 6 -0.76 10.03 8.46
C ILE A 6 -0.05 8.95 9.28
N GLY A 7 1.28 8.86 9.18
CA GLY A 7 2.07 7.92 9.97
C GLY A 7 1.91 8.11 11.48
N LEU A 8 1.88 9.37 11.94
CA LEU A 8 1.66 9.68 13.36
C LEU A 8 0.24 9.34 13.83
N ILE A 9 -0.77 9.55 13.00
CA ILE A 9 -2.16 9.20 13.31
C ILE A 9 -2.33 7.68 13.39
N LEU A 10 -1.64 6.91 12.55
CA LEU A 10 -1.71 5.45 12.53
C LEU A 10 -0.82 4.80 13.61
N ALA A 11 0.14 5.51 14.19
CA ALA A 11 1.06 4.98 15.19
C ALA A 11 0.36 4.34 16.41
N PRO A 12 -0.70 4.90 17.00
CA PRO A 12 -1.41 4.25 18.11
C PRO A 12 -2.00 2.90 17.73
N SER A 13 -2.56 2.77 16.52
CA SER A 13 -3.09 1.51 15.99
C SER A 13 -1.99 0.47 15.79
N ALA A 14 -0.86 0.88 15.22
CA ALA A 14 0.31 0.01 15.06
C ALA A 14 0.84 -0.47 16.41
N ILE A 15 0.97 0.42 17.40
CA ILE A 15 1.39 0.07 18.77
C ILE A 15 0.40 -0.90 19.43
N ALA A 16 -0.91 -0.70 19.23
CA ALA A 16 -1.92 -1.61 19.76
C ALA A 16 -1.77 -3.02 19.18
N ASN A 17 -1.49 -3.14 17.87
CA ASN A 17 -1.21 -4.43 17.23
C ASN A 17 0.11 -5.06 17.74
N CYS A 18 1.15 -4.27 17.98
CA CYS A 18 2.42 -4.76 18.54
C CYS A 18 2.27 -5.31 19.96
N LYS A 19 1.31 -4.82 20.75
CA LYS A 19 1.04 -5.30 22.11
C LYS A 19 0.63 -6.77 22.17
N THR A 20 0.14 -7.33 21.09
CA THR A 20 -0.21 -8.76 21.02
C THR A 20 1.04 -9.62 21.19
N ASN A 21 2.14 -9.30 20.51
CA ASN A 21 3.45 -9.94 20.71
C ASN A 21 4.58 -8.99 20.30
N TRP A 22 5.27 -8.45 21.32
CA TRP A 22 6.38 -7.52 21.11
C TRP A 22 7.60 -8.16 20.45
N VAL A 23 7.83 -9.45 20.66
CA VAL A 23 8.98 -10.17 20.08
C VAL A 23 8.82 -10.24 18.58
N VAL A 24 7.66 -10.67 18.10
CA VAL A 24 7.34 -10.76 16.67
C VAL A 24 7.39 -9.37 16.01
N ALA A 25 6.84 -8.36 16.67
CA ALA A 25 6.88 -6.98 16.19
C ALA A 25 8.31 -6.44 16.06
N LEU A 26 9.17 -6.66 17.08
CA LEU A 26 10.57 -6.24 17.05
C LEU A 26 11.34 -6.95 15.93
N VAL A 27 11.14 -8.25 15.74
CA VAL A 27 11.78 -9.00 14.65
C VAL A 27 11.41 -8.40 13.29
N ALA A 28 10.13 -8.07 13.07
CA ALA A 28 9.68 -7.44 11.83
C ALA A 28 10.39 -6.10 11.60
N VAL A 29 10.35 -5.20 12.59
CA VAL A 29 10.94 -3.85 12.48
C VAL A 29 12.45 -3.92 12.28
N VAL A 30 13.17 -4.72 13.09
CA VAL A 30 14.62 -4.88 12.98
C VAL A 30 15.01 -5.44 11.61
N THR A 31 14.29 -6.44 11.12
CA THR A 31 14.54 -7.03 9.80
C THR A 31 14.36 -5.99 8.70
N ILE A 32 13.26 -5.22 8.73
CA ILE A 32 13.01 -4.15 7.76
C ILE A 32 14.13 -3.11 7.79
N ILE A 33 14.56 -2.67 8.97
CA ILE A 33 15.65 -1.68 9.13
C ILE A 33 16.98 -2.24 8.57
N ILE A 34 17.32 -3.48 8.88
CA ILE A 34 18.55 -4.13 8.42
C ILE A 34 18.58 -4.16 6.88
N PHE A 35 17.52 -4.65 6.25
CA PHE A 35 17.48 -4.75 4.79
C PHE A 35 17.33 -3.39 4.09
N ASN A 36 16.74 -2.40 4.75
CA ASN A 36 16.67 -1.05 4.21
C ASN A 36 18.03 -0.34 4.20
N ILE A 37 18.83 -0.54 5.27
CA ILE A 37 20.14 0.13 5.41
C ILE A 37 21.24 -0.65 4.69
N TRP A 38 21.35 -1.97 4.94
CA TRP A 38 22.45 -2.80 4.43
C TRP A 38 22.05 -3.65 3.22
N GLY A 39 20.78 -3.70 2.86
CA GLY A 39 20.31 -4.45 1.68
C GLY A 39 20.96 -3.97 0.39
N LYS A 40 21.30 -4.90 -0.48
CA LYS A 40 21.83 -4.65 -1.83
C LYS A 40 20.94 -5.27 -2.89
N GLY A 41 20.80 -4.61 -4.03
CA GLY A 41 20.00 -5.11 -5.16
C GLY A 41 18.55 -5.34 -4.79
N MET A 42 18.03 -6.53 -5.07
CA MET A 42 16.63 -6.89 -4.82
C MET A 42 16.23 -6.84 -3.35
N LEU A 43 17.12 -7.17 -2.41
CA LEU A 43 16.83 -7.17 -0.98
C LEU A 43 16.48 -5.78 -0.45
N LYS A 44 17.00 -4.73 -1.07
CA LYS A 44 16.66 -3.34 -0.73
C LYS A 44 15.28 -2.92 -1.26
N ILE A 45 14.75 -3.64 -2.25
CA ILE A 45 13.45 -3.34 -2.87
C ILE A 45 12.30 -3.95 -2.06
N ILE A 46 12.54 -5.11 -1.40
CA ILE A 46 11.51 -5.89 -0.74
C ILE A 46 11.69 -6.03 0.80
N PRO A 47 12.15 -5.00 1.53
CA PRO A 47 12.45 -5.13 2.96
C PRO A 47 11.20 -5.47 3.79
N ILE A 48 10.02 -4.98 3.38
CA ILE A 48 8.76 -5.24 4.08
C ILE A 48 8.39 -6.72 3.98
N ILE A 49 8.49 -7.32 2.79
CA ILE A 49 8.19 -8.75 2.58
C ILE A 49 9.14 -9.61 3.40
N LEU A 50 10.43 -9.24 3.46
CA LEU A 50 11.42 -9.94 4.29
C LEU A 50 11.13 -9.81 5.78
N GLY A 51 10.68 -8.64 6.23
CA GLY A 51 10.23 -8.41 7.60
C GLY A 51 9.03 -9.27 7.97
N VAL A 52 8.03 -9.34 7.09
CA VAL A 52 6.85 -10.19 7.28
C VAL A 52 7.25 -11.67 7.30
N ALA A 53 8.08 -12.13 6.37
CA ALA A 53 8.53 -13.52 6.33
C ALA A 53 9.31 -13.91 7.61
N ALA A 54 10.23 -13.05 8.06
CA ALA A 54 11.01 -13.30 9.28
C ALA A 54 10.12 -13.32 10.53
N SER A 55 9.22 -12.34 10.69
CA SER A 55 8.32 -12.28 11.83
C SER A 55 7.33 -13.45 11.83
N TYR A 56 6.82 -13.84 10.66
CA TYR A 56 5.95 -15.01 10.52
C TYR A 56 6.66 -16.31 10.90
N THR A 57 7.93 -16.47 10.49
CA THR A 57 8.74 -17.63 10.85
C THR A 57 8.95 -17.72 12.37
N VAL A 58 9.24 -16.59 13.03
CA VAL A 58 9.40 -16.54 14.49
C VAL A 58 8.08 -16.85 15.18
N ALA A 59 6.96 -16.29 14.74
CA ALA A 59 5.63 -16.58 15.27
C ALA A 59 5.27 -18.06 15.12
N ALA A 60 5.64 -18.69 14.00
CA ALA A 60 5.47 -20.13 13.79
C ALA A 60 6.30 -20.96 14.76
N CYS A 61 7.57 -20.58 15.00
CA CYS A 61 8.43 -21.26 15.97
C CYS A 61 7.94 -21.10 17.42
N MET A 62 7.26 -19.99 17.72
CA MET A 62 6.65 -19.75 19.04
C MET A 62 5.31 -20.48 19.23
N GLY A 63 4.79 -21.10 18.16
CA GLY A 63 3.50 -21.83 18.19
C GLY A 63 2.27 -20.91 18.27
N GLU A 64 2.41 -19.63 17.95
CA GLU A 64 1.31 -18.67 17.98
C GLU A 64 0.46 -18.68 16.70
N ILE A 65 0.87 -19.44 15.68
CA ILE A 65 0.12 -19.52 14.42
C ILE A 65 -0.87 -20.67 14.49
N ASP A 66 -2.15 -20.32 14.41
CA ASP A 66 -3.22 -21.29 14.24
C ASP A 66 -3.47 -21.55 12.75
N PHE A 67 -2.98 -22.69 12.28
CA PHE A 67 -3.19 -23.14 10.89
C PHE A 67 -4.59 -23.73 10.65
N SER A 68 -5.39 -23.97 11.69
CA SER A 68 -6.71 -24.57 11.55
C SER A 68 -7.65 -23.67 10.72
N ALA A 69 -7.55 -22.37 10.91
CA ALA A 69 -8.30 -21.39 10.15
C ALA A 69 -7.95 -21.39 8.65
N ALA A 70 -6.68 -21.64 8.31
CA ALA A 70 -6.24 -21.75 6.92
C ALA A 70 -6.66 -23.09 6.29
N ALA A 71 -6.60 -24.18 7.06
CA ALA A 71 -6.99 -25.51 6.60
C ALA A 71 -8.50 -25.63 6.35
N SER A 72 -9.32 -24.87 7.06
CA SER A 72 -10.79 -24.88 6.92
C SER A 72 -11.31 -24.00 5.77
N ARG A 73 -10.47 -23.19 5.14
CA ARG A 73 -10.84 -22.29 4.04
C ARG A 73 -10.57 -22.93 2.69
N SER A 74 -11.44 -22.71 1.74
CA SER A 74 -11.18 -23.11 0.35
C SER A 74 -10.06 -22.24 -0.23
N TRP A 75 -9.13 -22.88 -0.93
CA TRP A 75 -7.97 -22.20 -1.55
C TRP A 75 -8.36 -21.24 -2.67
N ILE A 76 -9.51 -21.47 -3.28
CA ILE A 76 -10.06 -20.64 -4.35
C ILE A 76 -11.50 -20.29 -3.93
N GLY A 77 -11.78 -19.03 -3.79
CA GLY A 77 -13.09 -18.50 -3.48
C GLY A 77 -13.29 -17.15 -4.15
N LEU A 78 -14.52 -16.89 -4.58
CA LEU A 78 -14.88 -15.56 -5.04
C LEU A 78 -14.96 -14.63 -3.81
N PRO A 79 -14.41 -13.40 -3.90
CA PRO A 79 -14.58 -12.43 -2.83
C PRO A 79 -16.08 -12.13 -2.62
N PRO A 80 -16.52 -11.87 -1.40
CA PRO A 80 -17.90 -11.49 -1.15
C PRO A 80 -18.17 -10.12 -1.78
N ILE A 81 -18.76 -10.12 -2.96
CA ILE A 81 -19.16 -8.90 -3.65
C ILE A 81 -20.34 -8.30 -2.90
N GLN A 82 -20.13 -7.13 -2.28
CA GLN A 82 -21.19 -6.38 -1.63
C GLN A 82 -21.54 -5.18 -2.51
N MET A 83 -22.82 -5.02 -2.77
CA MET A 83 -23.30 -3.82 -3.46
C MET A 83 -23.13 -2.60 -2.58
N MET A 84 -22.66 -1.48 -3.19
CA MET A 84 -22.53 -0.21 -2.51
C MET A 84 -23.85 0.24 -1.88
N LYS A 85 -23.77 0.82 -0.69
CA LYS A 85 -24.88 1.50 -0.02
C LYS A 85 -24.57 2.97 0.07
N PHE A 86 -25.53 3.81 -0.34
CA PHE A 86 -25.39 5.25 -0.21
C PHE A 86 -25.81 5.67 1.20
N ASP A 87 -24.86 6.23 1.94
CA ASP A 87 -25.10 6.84 3.24
C ASP A 87 -24.51 8.24 3.28
N VAL A 88 -25.38 9.23 3.46
CA VAL A 88 -25.00 10.65 3.45
C VAL A 88 -24.02 10.99 4.57
N SER A 89 -24.18 10.37 5.74
CA SER A 89 -23.29 10.59 6.88
C SER A 89 -21.87 10.13 6.56
N SER A 90 -21.74 8.95 5.99
CA SER A 90 -20.44 8.40 5.54
C SER A 90 -19.80 9.29 4.48
N ILE A 91 -20.58 9.78 3.51
CA ILE A 91 -20.09 10.67 2.45
C ILE A 91 -19.53 11.96 3.05
N LEU A 92 -20.28 12.62 3.94
CA LEU A 92 -19.83 13.87 4.58
C LEU A 92 -18.59 13.67 5.47
N THR A 93 -18.43 12.50 6.08
CA THR A 93 -17.27 12.17 6.90
C THR A 93 -16.02 11.91 6.05
N ILE A 94 -16.17 11.24 4.91
CA ILE A 94 -15.03 10.83 4.06
C ILE A 94 -14.63 11.93 3.08
N MET A 95 -15.56 12.77 2.63
CA MET A 95 -15.30 13.83 1.64
C MET A 95 -14.10 14.73 2.00
N PRO A 96 -13.92 15.22 3.25
CA PRO A 96 -12.75 16.02 3.61
C PRO A 96 -11.42 15.25 3.47
N ILE A 97 -11.43 13.91 3.66
CA ILE A 97 -10.25 13.06 3.53
C ILE A 97 -9.79 13.01 2.07
N ALA A 98 -10.71 13.10 1.11
CA ALA A 98 -10.39 13.16 -0.32
C ALA A 98 -9.45 14.32 -0.68
N LEU A 99 -9.54 15.46 0.02
CA LEU A 99 -8.60 16.56 -0.18
C LEU A 99 -7.17 16.18 0.21
N ALA A 100 -7.00 15.38 1.27
CA ALA A 100 -5.69 14.90 1.69
C ALA A 100 -5.10 13.93 0.66
N THR A 101 -5.90 12.98 0.15
CA THR A 101 -5.45 12.04 -0.89
C THR A 101 -5.14 12.73 -2.21
N MET A 102 -5.88 13.78 -2.57
CA MET A 102 -5.54 14.62 -3.74
C MET A 102 -4.18 15.31 -3.60
N MET A 103 -3.85 15.83 -2.41
CA MET A 103 -2.56 16.44 -2.15
C MET A 103 -1.42 15.42 -2.15
N GLU A 104 -1.66 14.21 -1.65
CA GLU A 104 -0.74 13.08 -1.72
C GLU A 104 -0.48 12.70 -3.19
N HIS A 105 -1.53 12.53 -3.99
CA HIS A 105 -1.42 12.23 -5.42
C HIS A 105 -0.57 13.25 -6.18
N ILE A 106 -0.72 14.55 -5.90
CA ILE A 106 0.11 15.60 -6.50
C ILE A 106 1.58 15.39 -6.13
N GLY A 107 1.85 15.04 -4.87
CA GLY A 107 3.20 14.74 -4.40
C GLY A 107 3.82 13.55 -5.14
N ASP A 108 3.06 12.47 -5.28
CA ASP A 108 3.51 11.24 -5.95
C ASP A 108 3.76 11.45 -7.44
N ILE A 109 2.85 12.14 -8.14
CA ILE A 109 3.02 12.49 -9.55
C ILE A 109 4.26 13.36 -9.76
N THR A 110 4.54 14.26 -8.82
CA THR A 110 5.76 15.09 -8.85
C THR A 110 7.01 14.22 -8.64
N ALA A 111 6.98 13.28 -7.69
CA ALA A 111 8.08 12.37 -7.41
C ALA A 111 8.37 11.42 -8.59
N ILE A 112 7.32 10.87 -9.20
CA ILE A 112 7.43 10.05 -10.42
C ILE A 112 8.00 10.89 -11.55
N GLY A 113 7.53 12.13 -11.72
CA GLY A 113 8.04 13.06 -12.73
C GLY A 113 9.54 13.32 -12.57
N ALA A 114 9.99 13.56 -11.35
CA ALA A 114 11.42 13.76 -11.05
C ALA A 114 12.24 12.48 -11.33
N THR A 115 11.71 11.31 -11.00
CA THR A 115 12.37 10.01 -11.20
C THR A 115 12.51 9.67 -12.68
N THR A 116 11.47 9.89 -13.46
CA THR A 116 11.42 9.55 -14.90
C THR A 116 11.89 10.68 -15.80
N LYS A 117 12.17 11.86 -15.24
CA LYS A 117 12.52 13.10 -15.94
C LYS A 117 11.44 13.55 -16.93
N ARG A 118 10.18 13.36 -16.58
CA ARG A 118 9.00 13.77 -17.38
C ARG A 118 8.06 14.60 -16.51
N ASN A 119 7.41 15.59 -17.12
CA ASN A 119 6.43 16.43 -16.42
C ASN A 119 5.01 15.88 -16.62
N TYR A 120 4.59 14.96 -15.74
CA TYR A 120 3.25 14.37 -15.79
C TYR A 120 2.15 15.32 -15.29
N ILE A 121 2.52 16.42 -14.64
CA ILE A 121 1.55 17.45 -14.25
C ILE A 121 1.07 18.21 -15.51
N ALA A 122 1.96 18.41 -16.49
CA ALA A 122 1.63 19.07 -17.74
C ALA A 122 1.05 18.09 -18.76
N ASP A 123 1.65 16.92 -18.95
CA ASP A 123 1.24 15.89 -19.90
C ASP A 123 1.36 14.49 -19.27
N PRO A 124 0.26 13.75 -19.11
CA PRO A 124 -1.11 13.94 -19.62
C PRO A 124 -1.98 14.96 -18.88
N GLY A 125 -1.45 15.58 -17.83
CA GLY A 125 -2.14 16.57 -17.00
C GLY A 125 -2.71 15.98 -15.71
N LEU A 126 -2.59 16.76 -14.63
CA LEU A 126 -3.01 16.35 -13.28
C LEU A 126 -4.51 15.97 -13.21
N HIS A 127 -5.35 16.67 -13.97
CA HIS A 127 -6.79 16.38 -14.05
C HIS A 127 -7.10 14.98 -14.56
N ARG A 128 -6.27 14.44 -15.47
CA ARG A 128 -6.44 13.07 -16.00
C ARG A 128 -5.98 12.01 -15.01
N THR A 129 -4.88 12.27 -14.32
CA THR A 129 -4.37 11.31 -13.31
C THR A 129 -5.29 11.25 -12.10
N LEU A 130 -5.79 12.39 -11.61
CA LEU A 130 -6.79 12.44 -10.54
C LEU A 130 -8.13 11.79 -10.95
N LEU A 131 -8.58 12.02 -12.18
CA LEU A 131 -9.79 11.36 -12.69
C LEU A 131 -9.63 9.84 -12.74
N GLY A 132 -8.46 9.36 -13.18
CA GLY A 132 -8.15 7.93 -13.21
C GLY A 132 -8.19 7.30 -11.82
N ASP A 133 -7.56 7.92 -10.83
CA ASP A 133 -7.54 7.48 -9.44
C ASP A 133 -8.94 7.47 -8.82
N GLY A 134 -9.71 8.54 -9.03
CA GLY A 134 -11.11 8.64 -8.59
C GLY A 134 -12.02 7.60 -9.21
N LEU A 135 -11.90 7.34 -10.52
CA LEU A 135 -12.68 6.30 -11.20
C LEU A 135 -12.30 4.90 -10.73
N ALA A 136 -11.01 4.64 -10.47
CA ALA A 136 -10.57 3.37 -9.91
C ALA A 136 -11.16 3.12 -8.52
N THR A 137 -11.18 4.14 -7.67
CA THR A 137 -11.82 4.10 -6.35
C THR A 137 -13.32 3.87 -6.44
N CYS A 138 -14.02 4.56 -7.36
CA CYS A 138 -15.45 4.34 -7.60
C CYS A 138 -15.74 2.91 -8.04
N LEU A 139 -14.96 2.37 -8.96
CA LEU A 139 -15.13 1.00 -9.44
C LEU A 139 -14.85 -0.02 -8.31
N ALA A 140 -13.76 0.14 -7.56
CA ALA A 140 -13.48 -0.74 -6.42
C ALA A 140 -14.63 -0.73 -5.41
N SER A 141 -15.13 0.46 -5.06
CA SER A 141 -16.26 0.62 -4.12
C SER A 141 -17.56 0.02 -4.65
N ALA A 142 -17.81 0.05 -5.98
CA ALA A 142 -18.99 -0.58 -6.58
C ALA A 142 -19.03 -2.08 -6.36
N PHE A 143 -17.87 -2.73 -6.27
CA PHE A 143 -17.74 -4.16 -5.99
C PHE A 143 -17.47 -4.47 -4.51
N GLY A 144 -17.57 -3.49 -3.62
CA GLY A 144 -17.35 -3.65 -2.19
C GLY A 144 -15.88 -3.68 -1.77
N GLY A 145 -14.98 -3.26 -2.66
CA GLY A 145 -13.55 -3.07 -2.34
C GLY A 145 -13.29 -1.79 -1.54
N PRO A 146 -12.14 -1.71 -0.87
CA PRO A 146 -11.71 -0.48 -0.19
C PRO A 146 -11.38 0.62 -1.20
N ALA A 147 -11.34 1.87 -0.70
CA ALA A 147 -10.87 3.01 -1.49
C ALA A 147 -9.40 2.80 -1.90
N ASN A 148 -9.11 3.04 -3.16
CA ASN A 148 -7.75 2.99 -3.70
C ASN A 148 -7.11 4.37 -3.63
N THR A 149 -5.79 4.41 -3.56
CA THR A 149 -5.00 5.62 -3.70
C THR A 149 -3.67 5.29 -4.39
N THR A 150 -2.94 6.32 -4.78
CA THR A 150 -1.60 6.17 -5.36
C THR A 150 -0.61 5.76 -4.27
N TYR A 151 0.23 4.77 -4.54
CA TYR A 151 1.27 4.30 -3.61
C TYR A 151 2.63 4.89 -3.98
N GLY A 152 3.09 5.84 -3.18
CA GLY A 152 4.39 6.50 -3.37
C GLY A 152 5.58 5.55 -3.26
N GLU A 153 5.47 4.45 -2.52
CA GLU A 153 6.50 3.42 -2.37
C GLU A 153 6.91 2.79 -3.70
N ASN A 154 5.97 2.66 -4.64
CA ASN A 154 6.26 2.15 -5.98
C ASN A 154 7.22 3.04 -6.77
N THR A 155 7.27 4.34 -6.47
CA THR A 155 8.26 5.26 -7.05
C THR A 155 9.68 4.88 -6.65
N GLY A 156 9.87 4.38 -5.43
CA GLY A 156 11.16 3.83 -4.97
C GLY A 156 11.59 2.63 -5.80
N VAL A 157 10.66 1.73 -6.13
CA VAL A 157 10.94 0.56 -7.00
C VAL A 157 11.32 1.02 -8.40
N LEU A 158 10.60 1.99 -8.97
CA LEU A 158 10.94 2.58 -10.28
C LEU A 158 12.33 3.21 -10.29
N ALA A 159 12.70 3.93 -9.25
CA ALA A 159 14.01 4.57 -9.13
C ALA A 159 15.16 3.53 -9.06
N LEU A 160 14.93 2.40 -8.40
CA LEU A 160 15.91 1.34 -8.24
C LEU A 160 16.05 0.46 -9.49
N THR A 161 14.93 0.07 -10.09
CA THR A 161 14.89 -0.80 -11.28
C THR A 161 15.18 -0.06 -12.56
N LYS A 162 14.94 1.25 -12.59
CA LYS A 162 15.01 2.11 -13.78
C LYS A 162 14.15 1.62 -14.95
N ILE A 163 13.09 0.86 -14.64
CA ILE A 163 12.12 0.37 -15.62
C ILE A 163 10.96 1.35 -15.66
N TYR A 164 10.90 2.18 -16.70
CA TYR A 164 9.89 3.24 -16.86
C TYR A 164 8.89 2.94 -17.98
N ASP A 165 8.92 1.73 -18.57
CA ASP A 165 7.97 1.36 -19.62
C ASP A 165 6.57 1.14 -19.03
N PRO A 166 5.54 1.90 -19.46
CA PRO A 166 4.18 1.74 -18.98
C PRO A 166 3.57 0.36 -19.24
N ARG A 167 4.11 -0.39 -20.20
CA ARG A 167 3.65 -1.76 -20.51
C ARG A 167 4.02 -2.72 -19.38
N VAL A 168 5.24 -2.62 -18.87
CA VAL A 168 5.70 -3.44 -17.74
C VAL A 168 4.88 -3.13 -16.50
N ILE A 169 4.61 -1.85 -16.24
CA ILE A 169 3.81 -1.41 -15.09
C ILE A 169 2.37 -1.92 -15.20
N ARG A 170 1.76 -1.87 -16.39
CA ARG A 170 0.40 -2.42 -16.61
C ARG A 170 0.35 -3.93 -16.42
N ILE A 171 1.36 -4.66 -16.85
CA ILE A 171 1.45 -6.11 -16.62
C ILE A 171 1.60 -6.38 -15.13
N ALA A 172 2.46 -5.65 -14.42
CA ALA A 172 2.61 -5.78 -12.98
C ALA A 172 1.28 -5.53 -12.23
N ALA A 173 0.51 -4.53 -12.65
CA ALA A 173 -0.81 -4.24 -12.08
C ALA A 173 -1.86 -5.35 -12.28
N VAL A 174 -1.70 -6.20 -13.30
CA VAL A 174 -2.58 -7.38 -13.51
C VAL A 174 -2.23 -8.50 -12.54
N PHE A 175 -0.96 -8.58 -12.10
CA PHE A 175 -0.50 -9.61 -11.16
C PHE A 175 -0.57 -9.18 -9.69
N ALA A 176 -0.85 -7.90 -9.41
CA ALA A 176 -1.04 -7.37 -8.07
C ALA A 176 -2.49 -7.55 -7.57
#